data_9a370f5e8b0df1784d3b478a33b678de
#
_entry.id   9a370f5e8b0df1784d3b478a33b678de
#
_cell.length_a   1.000
_cell.length_b   1.000
_cell.length_c   1.000
_cell.angle_alpha   90.00
_cell.angle_beta   90.00
_cell.angle_gamma   90.00
#
_symmetry.space_group_name_H-M   'P 1'
#
loop_
_entity.id
_entity.type
_entity.pdbx_description
1 polymer ?
#
loop_
_entity_poly.entity_id
_entity_poly.type
_entity_poly.pdbx_seq_one_letter_code
_entity_poly.pdbx_strand_id
1 'polypeptide(L)'
;MNSRISLSDNELFRFYEINSLSDNELFNKSKNGFICYCLGGEIEMLVNLNPIKITSDSQLILMPNSIIKTQKVSKDVILYILEIKESLFRDVSANISPLFFRLLRTIPCIELTEESRKAVSSFMLFAKGLYNDTDNLYRQQIIRSALNAYMLYTYDRYQRFYCASEKSIETVRNKIFDGFIDLLHHNSSTQREVTFYADKLCISNKYLTDICHKVVGVSAKKIIDNFAILQIKILLHNPQLTMQDIAHQMEFPDQSYLGRYFKRIEGISPSSFRKQVINEMGG
;
A
#
# COMPACT_ATOMS: atom_id res chain seq x y z
N MET A 1 20.51 20.94 10.52
CA MET A 1 20.26 19.88 11.54
C MET A 1 19.69 18.69 10.80
N ASN A 2 20.60 17.82 10.28
CA ASN A 2 20.23 16.69 9.43
C ASN A 2 19.89 15.49 10.31
N SER A 3 18.64 15.29 10.66
CA SER A 3 18.20 13.99 11.14
C SER A 3 17.25 13.40 10.10
N ARG A 4 17.76 12.49 9.27
CA ARG A 4 16.96 11.52 8.54
C ARG A 4 16.21 10.69 9.59
N ILE A 5 15.04 11.14 9.97
CA ILE A 5 14.22 10.44 10.94
C ILE A 5 13.47 9.36 10.15
N SER A 6 14.05 8.15 10.07
CA SER A 6 13.29 6.95 9.69
C SER A 6 12.32 6.61 10.82
N LEU A 7 11.14 6.06 10.48
CA LEU A 7 10.26 5.43 11.46
C LEU A 7 11.07 4.47 12.32
N SER A 8 10.91 4.52 13.63
CA SER A 8 11.51 3.54 14.53
C SER A 8 10.96 2.14 14.23
N ASP A 9 11.68 1.08 14.61
CA ASP A 9 11.27 -0.30 14.29
C ASP A 9 9.88 -0.64 14.84
N ASN A 10 9.44 0.01 15.91
CA ASN A 10 8.15 -0.21 16.55
C ASN A 10 7.03 0.73 16.08
N GLU A 11 7.32 1.77 15.29
CA GLU A 11 6.30 2.68 14.79
C GLU A 11 5.73 2.19 13.46
N LEU A 12 4.38 2.12 13.35
CA LEU A 12 3.69 1.79 12.11
C LEU A 12 3.36 3.01 11.25
N PHE A 13 3.26 4.18 11.87
CA PHE A 13 2.96 5.44 11.18
C PHE A 13 3.54 6.63 11.95
N ARG A 14 3.71 7.74 11.25
CA ARG A 14 4.15 9.04 11.81
C ARG A 14 3.42 10.17 11.10
N PHE A 15 3.11 11.22 11.85
CA PHE A 15 2.47 12.40 11.33
C PHE A 15 3.43 13.60 11.38
N TYR A 16 3.48 14.36 10.29
CA TYR A 16 4.24 15.61 10.20
C TYR A 16 3.34 16.76 9.81
N GLU A 17 3.60 17.90 10.35
CA GLU A 17 3.08 19.18 9.92
C GLU A 17 4.24 20.06 9.47
N ILE A 18 4.18 20.49 8.23
CA ILE A 18 5.26 21.27 7.62
C ILE A 18 4.69 22.64 7.26
N ASN A 19 5.23 23.69 7.87
CA ASN A 19 4.80 25.09 7.69
C ASN A 19 5.85 25.95 6.96
N SER A 20 7.00 25.38 6.64
CA SER A 20 8.04 25.99 5.80
C SER A 20 9.06 24.92 5.41
N LEU A 21 9.56 24.95 4.20
CA LEU A 21 10.55 24.02 3.68
C LEU A 21 11.72 24.77 3.05
N SER A 22 12.93 24.27 3.29
CA SER A 22 14.08 24.58 2.46
C SER A 22 14.09 23.66 1.24
N ASP A 23 14.47 24.17 0.09
CA ASP A 23 14.37 23.56 -1.24
C ASP A 23 14.95 22.13 -1.42
N ASN A 24 15.59 21.54 -0.41
CA ASN A 24 16.38 20.32 -0.58
C ASN A 24 15.97 19.11 0.28
N GLU A 25 14.90 19.13 1.09
CA GLU A 25 14.76 18.15 2.16
C GLU A 25 13.54 17.21 2.09
N LEU A 26 12.57 17.41 1.19
CA LEU A 26 11.28 16.77 1.38
C LEU A 26 11.21 15.27 1.13
N PHE A 27 11.88 14.78 0.15
CA PHE A 27 11.72 13.36 -0.19
C PHE A 27 12.97 12.80 -0.86
N ASN A 28 13.59 11.87 -0.18
CA ASN A 28 14.51 10.90 -0.77
C ASN A 28 13.75 9.57 -0.93
N LYS A 29 14.29 8.61 -1.70
CA LYS A 29 13.76 7.26 -1.82
C LYS A 29 13.42 6.70 -0.43
N SER A 30 12.14 6.64 -0.11
CA SER A 30 11.65 6.08 1.15
C SER A 30 11.05 4.70 0.91
N LYS A 31 11.33 3.77 1.82
CA LYS A 31 10.67 2.47 1.83
C LYS A 31 9.19 2.56 2.23
N ASN A 32 8.78 3.67 2.85
CA ASN A 32 7.45 3.89 3.39
C ASN A 32 6.51 4.51 2.37
N GLY A 33 5.21 4.37 2.59
CA GLY A 33 4.17 5.09 1.85
C GLY A 33 3.87 6.43 2.52
N PHE A 34 3.28 7.37 1.76
CA PHE A 34 2.87 8.67 2.28
C PHE A 34 1.48 9.05 1.78
N ILE A 35 0.70 9.66 2.66
CA ILE A 35 -0.49 10.41 2.32
C ILE A 35 -0.22 11.85 2.70
N CYS A 36 -0.23 12.75 1.71
CA CYS A 36 0.01 14.17 1.91
C CYS A 36 -1.24 14.97 1.57
N TYR A 37 -1.54 15.99 2.34
CA TYR A 37 -2.57 16.97 2.07
C TYR A 37 -1.96 18.37 2.10
N CYS A 38 -2.04 19.07 0.97
CA CYS A 38 -1.54 20.43 0.83
C CYS A 38 -2.64 21.42 1.22
N LEU A 39 -2.40 22.17 2.27
CA LEU A 39 -3.29 23.20 2.80
C LEU A 39 -3.02 24.57 2.19
N GLY A 40 -1.77 24.81 1.73
CA GLY A 40 -1.37 26.08 1.16
C GLY A 40 -0.03 25.97 0.43
N GLY A 41 0.22 26.91 -0.47
CA GLY A 41 1.43 26.95 -1.28
C GLY A 41 1.47 25.99 -2.44
N GLU A 42 2.64 25.84 -3.04
CA GLU A 42 2.89 25.00 -4.20
C GLU A 42 4.20 24.21 -4.06
N ILE A 43 4.22 22.99 -4.61
CA ILE A 43 5.42 22.14 -4.70
C ILE A 43 5.52 21.59 -6.10
N GLU A 44 6.69 21.72 -6.73
CA GLU A 44 7.06 21.03 -7.96
C GLU A 44 8.03 19.90 -7.61
N MET A 45 7.73 18.66 -8.04
CA MET A 45 8.56 17.50 -7.78
C MET A 45 8.49 16.49 -8.91
N LEU A 46 9.48 15.59 -8.94
CA LEU A 46 9.43 14.38 -9.75
C LEU A 46 9.01 13.20 -8.86
N VAL A 47 8.01 12.45 -9.29
CA VAL A 47 7.64 11.17 -8.69
C VAL A 47 7.81 10.08 -9.74
N ASN A 48 8.72 9.13 -9.50
CA ASN A 48 9.09 8.09 -10.46
C ASN A 48 9.44 8.68 -11.86
N LEU A 49 10.20 9.79 -11.85
CA LEU A 49 10.63 10.59 -13.01
C LEU A 49 9.51 11.38 -13.70
N ASN A 50 8.26 11.28 -13.26
CA ASN A 50 7.15 12.08 -13.82
C ASN A 50 7.04 13.41 -13.04
N PRO A 51 6.95 14.56 -13.75
CA PRO A 51 6.77 15.85 -13.10
C PRO A 51 5.35 15.94 -12.51
N ILE A 52 5.28 16.41 -11.26
CA ILE A 52 4.03 16.62 -10.53
C ILE A 52 4.06 17.99 -9.90
N LYS A 53 2.96 18.71 -10.02
CA LYS A 53 2.70 19.96 -9.31
C LYS A 53 1.64 19.69 -8.24
N ILE A 54 1.95 20.04 -6.99
CA ILE A 54 1.05 19.99 -5.85
C ILE A 54 0.65 21.43 -5.55
N THR A 55 -0.62 21.70 -5.45
CA THR A 55 -1.19 23.01 -5.11
C THR A 55 -2.03 22.91 -3.85
N SER A 56 -2.48 24.05 -3.33
CA SER A 56 -3.47 24.06 -2.25
C SER A 56 -4.66 23.18 -2.57
N ASP A 57 -5.18 22.49 -1.55
CA ASP A 57 -6.29 21.54 -1.67
C ASP A 57 -6.02 20.30 -2.51
N SER A 58 -4.73 19.97 -2.73
CA SER A 58 -4.34 18.73 -3.39
C SER A 58 -4.01 17.63 -2.38
N GLN A 59 -4.36 16.40 -2.75
CA GLN A 59 -3.93 15.18 -2.08
C GLN A 59 -2.88 14.46 -2.92
N LEU A 60 -1.76 14.10 -2.30
CA LEU A 60 -0.73 13.24 -2.90
C LEU A 60 -0.66 11.93 -2.14
N ILE A 61 -0.70 10.80 -2.83
CA ILE A 61 -0.47 9.48 -2.24
C ILE A 61 0.75 8.86 -2.92
N LEU A 62 1.78 8.61 -2.12
CA LEU A 62 3.02 7.98 -2.58
C LEU A 62 3.08 6.55 -2.06
N MET A 63 3.27 5.62 -2.97
CA MET A 63 3.45 4.22 -2.64
C MET A 63 4.83 3.96 -2.03
N PRO A 64 4.99 2.92 -1.21
CA PRO A 64 6.31 2.46 -0.77
C PRO A 64 7.27 2.28 -1.95
N ASN A 65 8.53 2.65 -1.73
CA ASN A 65 9.61 2.61 -2.71
C ASN A 65 9.45 3.58 -3.91
N SER A 66 8.57 4.58 -3.83
CA SER A 66 8.53 5.67 -4.82
C SER A 66 9.84 6.46 -4.81
N ILE A 67 10.32 6.82 -6.00
CA ILE A 67 11.49 7.69 -6.18
C ILE A 67 10.99 9.12 -6.28
N ILE A 68 11.44 9.99 -5.38
CA ILE A 68 10.94 11.35 -5.26
C ILE A 68 12.12 12.32 -5.32
N LYS A 69 11.96 13.38 -6.09
CA LYS A 69 12.91 14.49 -6.13
C LYS A 69 12.16 15.81 -6.13
N THR A 70 12.27 16.56 -5.06
CA THR A 70 11.73 17.92 -4.97
C THR A 70 12.53 18.85 -5.87
N GLN A 71 11.85 19.72 -6.62
CA GLN A 71 12.44 20.67 -7.54
C GLN A 71 12.28 22.11 -7.04
N LYS A 72 11.07 22.46 -6.58
CA LYS A 72 10.73 23.80 -6.13
C LYS A 72 9.66 23.73 -5.06
N VAL A 73 9.77 24.59 -4.05
CA VAL A 73 8.81 24.73 -2.96
C VAL A 73 8.51 26.20 -2.73
N SER A 74 7.25 26.57 -2.64
CA SER A 74 6.86 27.94 -2.28
C SER A 74 7.09 28.19 -0.79
N LYS A 75 7.31 29.45 -0.42
CA LYS A 75 7.61 29.85 0.96
C LYS A 75 6.42 29.71 1.92
N ASP A 76 5.21 29.71 1.37
CA ASP A 76 3.93 29.63 2.07
C ASP A 76 3.35 28.22 2.10
N VAL A 77 4.16 27.19 1.80
CA VAL A 77 3.72 25.81 1.80
C VAL A 77 3.30 25.36 3.19
N ILE A 78 2.11 24.75 3.26
CA ILE A 78 1.59 24.09 4.45
C ILE A 78 1.16 22.67 4.05
N LEU A 79 1.79 21.68 4.66
CA LEU A 79 1.53 20.27 4.37
C LEU A 79 1.23 19.49 5.64
N TYR A 80 0.19 18.64 5.56
CA TYR A 80 0.03 17.50 6.44
C TYR A 80 0.56 16.25 5.75
N ILE A 81 1.42 15.49 6.41
CA ILE A 81 2.02 14.28 5.89
C ILE A 81 1.81 13.15 6.89
N LEU A 82 1.16 12.08 6.44
CA LEU A 82 1.07 10.81 7.15
C LEU A 82 2.03 9.83 6.49
N GLU A 83 3.14 9.51 7.15
CA GLU A 83 4.06 8.46 6.77
C GLU A 83 3.55 7.12 7.29
N ILE A 84 3.54 6.11 6.43
CA ILE A 84 2.98 4.79 6.69
C ILE A 84 4.05 3.75 6.41
N LYS A 85 4.41 2.97 7.41
CA LYS A 85 5.39 1.88 7.27
C LYS A 85 4.99 0.93 6.13
N GLU A 86 5.96 0.46 5.35
CA GLU A 86 5.70 -0.44 4.21
C GLU A 86 4.83 -1.64 4.60
N SER A 87 5.07 -2.23 5.79
CA SER A 87 4.27 -3.36 6.28
C SER A 87 2.80 -2.99 6.48
N LEU A 88 2.51 -1.87 7.15
CA LEU A 88 1.14 -1.40 7.35
C LEU A 88 0.49 -1.01 6.02
N PHE A 89 1.20 -0.30 5.15
CA PHE A 89 0.70 0.05 3.82
C PHE A 89 0.29 -1.20 3.04
N ARG A 90 1.11 -2.25 3.06
CA ARG A 90 0.82 -3.55 2.44
C ARG A 90 -0.41 -4.21 3.02
N ASP A 91 -0.53 -4.23 4.36
CA ASP A 91 -1.64 -4.87 5.05
C ASP A 91 -2.99 -4.20 4.73
N VAL A 92 -3.06 -2.85 4.80
CA VAL A 92 -4.30 -2.11 4.50
C VAL A 92 -4.65 -2.13 3.02
N SER A 93 -3.66 -2.38 2.17
CA SER A 93 -3.81 -2.43 0.72
C SER A 93 -4.22 -3.81 0.19
N ALA A 94 -4.15 -4.83 1.01
CA ALA A 94 -4.26 -6.23 0.59
C ALA A 94 -5.60 -6.59 -0.04
N ASN A 95 -6.68 -5.93 0.40
CA ASN A 95 -8.05 -6.15 -0.08
C ASN A 95 -8.51 -5.06 -1.06
N ILE A 96 -7.59 -4.22 -1.55
CA ILE A 96 -7.91 -3.16 -2.51
C ILE A 96 -7.48 -3.60 -3.90
N SER A 97 -8.34 -3.33 -4.89
CA SER A 97 -8.07 -3.68 -6.28
C SER A 97 -6.69 -3.16 -6.74
N PRO A 98 -5.89 -3.98 -7.42
CA PRO A 98 -4.64 -3.56 -8.04
C PRO A 98 -4.78 -2.40 -9.02
N LEU A 99 -5.96 -2.19 -9.58
CA LEU A 99 -6.28 -1.04 -10.40
C LEU A 99 -6.04 0.28 -9.65
N PHE A 100 -6.36 0.33 -8.36
CA PHE A 100 -6.10 1.50 -7.52
C PHE A 100 -4.61 1.85 -7.47
N PHE A 101 -3.74 0.87 -7.31
CA PHE A 101 -2.29 1.09 -7.26
C PHE A 101 -1.72 1.51 -8.61
N ARG A 102 -2.31 1.04 -9.71
CA ARG A 102 -2.00 1.55 -11.05
C ARG A 102 -2.37 3.02 -11.16
N LEU A 103 -3.57 3.39 -10.74
CA LEU A 103 -4.05 4.78 -10.75
C LEU A 103 -3.15 5.68 -9.91
N LEU A 104 -2.77 5.25 -8.70
CA LEU A 104 -1.84 5.99 -7.85
C LEU A 104 -0.44 6.16 -8.47
N ARG A 105 0.02 5.21 -9.28
CA ARG A 105 1.30 5.36 -10.00
C ARG A 105 1.21 6.35 -11.15
N THR A 106 0.07 6.40 -11.82
CA THR A 106 -0.16 7.26 -12.99
C THR A 106 -0.58 8.66 -12.58
N ILE A 107 -1.44 8.76 -11.57
CA ILE A 107 -2.02 10.01 -11.04
C ILE A 107 -1.86 10.01 -9.52
N PRO A 108 -0.65 10.20 -8.98
CA PRO A 108 -0.42 10.17 -7.53
C PRO A 108 -0.95 11.41 -6.81
N CYS A 109 -1.17 12.51 -7.53
CA CYS A 109 -1.67 13.78 -7.01
C CYS A 109 -3.02 14.13 -7.67
N ILE A 110 -3.99 14.49 -6.86
CA ILE A 110 -5.31 14.94 -7.31
C ILE A 110 -5.73 16.21 -6.58
N GLU A 111 -6.40 17.10 -7.30
CA GLU A 111 -7.12 18.22 -6.71
C GLU A 111 -8.41 17.72 -6.06
N LEU A 112 -8.73 18.27 -4.90
CA LEU A 112 -9.87 17.82 -4.11
C LEU A 112 -11.08 18.73 -4.37
N THR A 113 -12.24 18.14 -4.59
CA THR A 113 -13.52 18.85 -4.54
C THR A 113 -13.80 19.35 -3.10
N GLU A 114 -14.68 20.32 -2.92
CA GLU A 114 -15.02 20.84 -1.59
C GLU A 114 -15.44 19.75 -0.60
N GLU A 115 -16.28 18.81 -1.04
CA GLU A 115 -16.71 17.67 -0.23
C GLU A 115 -15.53 16.81 0.19
N SER A 116 -14.61 16.59 -0.73
CA SER A 116 -13.44 15.74 -0.51
C SER A 116 -12.40 16.36 0.39
N ARG A 117 -12.26 17.69 0.33
CA ARG A 117 -11.39 18.43 1.25
C ARG A 117 -11.81 18.21 2.69
N LYS A 118 -13.13 18.26 2.98
CA LYS A 118 -13.66 17.98 4.31
C LYS A 118 -13.29 16.57 4.80
N ALA A 119 -13.48 15.56 3.95
CA ALA A 119 -13.18 14.17 4.30
C ALA A 119 -11.66 13.94 4.50
N VAL A 120 -10.82 14.44 3.59
CA VAL A 120 -9.35 14.31 3.69
C VAL A 120 -8.83 15.06 4.91
N SER A 121 -9.29 16.31 5.14
CA SER A 121 -8.90 17.10 6.30
C SER A 121 -9.29 16.42 7.61
N SER A 122 -10.51 15.90 7.71
CA SER A 122 -10.98 15.18 8.90
C SER A 122 -10.12 13.94 9.17
N PHE A 123 -9.79 13.17 8.14
CA PHE A 123 -8.91 12.01 8.28
C PHE A 123 -7.51 12.41 8.74
N MET A 124 -6.91 13.44 8.15
CA MET A 124 -5.57 13.91 8.53
C MET A 124 -5.53 14.44 9.95
N LEU A 125 -6.55 15.19 10.40
CA LEU A 125 -6.66 15.67 11.78
C LEU A 125 -6.88 14.51 12.76
N PHE A 126 -7.68 13.51 12.40
CA PHE A 126 -7.83 12.28 13.19
C PHE A 126 -6.49 11.55 13.33
N ALA A 127 -5.75 11.34 12.23
CA ALA A 127 -4.44 10.70 12.25
C ALA A 127 -3.41 11.48 13.09
N LYS A 128 -3.44 12.83 13.03
CA LYS A 128 -2.62 13.71 13.87
C LYS A 128 -2.95 13.51 15.36
N GLY A 129 -4.24 13.54 15.72
CA GLY A 129 -4.69 13.31 17.09
C GLY A 129 -4.25 11.94 17.61
N LEU A 130 -4.45 10.90 16.82
CA LEU A 130 -4.06 9.54 17.17
C LEU A 130 -2.52 9.37 17.26
N TYR A 131 -1.76 10.08 16.43
CA TYR A 131 -0.29 10.07 16.52
C TYR A 131 0.20 10.66 17.83
N ASN A 132 -0.43 11.74 18.30
CA ASN A 132 -0.07 12.43 19.54
C ASN A 132 -0.58 11.71 20.81
N ASP A 133 -1.57 10.83 20.69
CA ASP A 133 -2.13 10.05 21.79
C ASP A 133 -1.29 8.79 22.04
N THR A 134 -0.14 8.97 22.72
CA THR A 134 0.83 7.90 22.99
C THR A 134 0.33 6.86 23.97
N ASP A 135 -0.63 7.22 24.82
CA ASP A 135 -1.17 6.36 25.89
C ASP A 135 -2.29 5.44 25.39
N ASN A 136 -2.72 5.61 24.13
CA ASN A 136 -3.78 4.81 23.54
C ASN A 136 -3.31 3.39 23.23
N LEU A 137 -3.79 2.42 23.99
CA LEU A 137 -3.44 1.00 23.87
C LEU A 137 -3.82 0.39 22.51
N TYR A 138 -4.83 0.95 21.81
CA TYR A 138 -5.34 0.47 20.53
C TYR A 138 -4.89 1.31 19.34
N ARG A 139 -3.94 2.22 19.53
CA ARG A 139 -3.45 3.17 18.54
C ARG A 139 -3.12 2.54 17.19
N GLN A 140 -2.43 1.39 17.21
CA GLN A 140 -2.03 0.69 16.00
C GLN A 140 -3.21 0.02 15.29
N GLN A 141 -4.15 -0.55 16.03
CA GLN A 141 -5.36 -1.16 15.47
C GLN A 141 -6.29 -0.09 14.89
N ILE A 142 -6.43 1.05 15.59
CA ILE A 142 -7.25 2.18 15.14
C ILE A 142 -6.72 2.74 13.83
N ILE A 143 -5.41 3.04 13.74
CA ILE A 143 -4.84 3.57 12.49
C ILE A 143 -4.97 2.59 11.32
N ARG A 144 -4.81 1.28 11.55
CA ARG A 144 -4.99 0.23 10.55
C ARG A 144 -6.41 0.26 9.97
N SER A 145 -7.42 0.29 10.84
CA SER A 145 -8.83 0.32 10.43
C SER A 145 -9.19 1.62 9.71
N ALA A 146 -8.71 2.75 10.22
CA ALA A 146 -8.93 4.07 9.63
C ALA A 146 -8.28 4.20 8.25
N LEU A 147 -7.04 3.72 8.09
CA LEU A 147 -6.34 3.69 6.80
C LEU A 147 -7.05 2.79 5.80
N ASN A 148 -7.53 1.61 6.21
CA ASN A 148 -8.29 0.72 5.32
C ASN A 148 -9.53 1.42 4.79
N ALA A 149 -10.34 2.01 5.67
CA ALA A 149 -11.53 2.77 5.28
C ALA A 149 -11.20 3.97 4.37
N TYR A 150 -10.13 4.71 4.70
CA TYR A 150 -9.69 5.85 3.91
C TYR A 150 -9.18 5.47 2.52
N MET A 151 -8.44 4.38 2.39
CA MET A 151 -7.97 3.87 1.10
C MET A 151 -9.12 3.41 0.21
N LEU A 152 -10.14 2.73 0.77
CA LEU A 152 -11.36 2.35 0.05
C LEU A 152 -12.15 3.59 -0.41
N TYR A 153 -12.31 4.58 0.46
CA TYR A 153 -12.95 5.86 0.10
C TYR A 153 -12.20 6.57 -1.04
N THR A 154 -10.88 6.61 -0.96
CA THR A 154 -10.03 7.22 -1.98
C THR A 154 -10.13 6.46 -3.30
N TYR A 155 -10.15 5.12 -3.26
CA TYR A 155 -10.30 4.29 -4.45
C TYR A 155 -11.64 4.52 -5.16
N ASP A 156 -12.76 4.55 -4.42
CA ASP A 156 -14.08 4.87 -4.97
C ASP A 156 -14.07 6.22 -5.72
N ARG A 157 -13.42 7.23 -5.15
CA ARG A 157 -13.27 8.53 -5.79
C ARG A 157 -12.45 8.50 -7.06
N TYR A 158 -11.30 7.82 -7.05
CA TYR A 158 -10.50 7.64 -8.26
C TYR A 158 -11.31 6.97 -9.37
N GLN A 159 -12.12 5.97 -9.03
CA GLN A 159 -13.01 5.32 -10.00
C GLN A 159 -14.05 6.29 -10.57
N ARG A 160 -14.72 7.06 -9.74
CA ARG A 160 -15.77 8.00 -10.19
C ARG A 160 -15.23 9.11 -11.07
N PHE A 161 -14.09 9.69 -10.71
CA PHE A 161 -13.61 10.91 -11.37
C PHE A 161 -12.62 10.65 -12.50
N TYR A 162 -11.82 9.60 -12.42
CA TYR A 162 -10.74 9.33 -13.39
C TYR A 162 -11.04 8.16 -14.32
N CYS A 163 -11.75 7.13 -13.87
CA CYS A 163 -12.15 6.04 -14.76
C CYS A 163 -13.38 6.40 -15.61
N ALA A 164 -14.17 7.39 -15.23
CA ALA A 164 -15.30 7.86 -16.03
C ALA A 164 -14.86 8.52 -17.36
N SER A 165 -13.67 9.15 -17.39
CA SER A 165 -13.09 9.75 -18.60
C SER A 165 -12.35 8.72 -19.49
N GLU A 166 -11.93 7.57 -18.95
CA GLU A 166 -11.25 6.49 -19.67
C GLU A 166 -12.20 5.38 -20.16
N LYS A 167 -13.52 5.60 -20.21
CA LYS A 167 -14.50 4.64 -20.74
C LYS A 167 -14.23 4.16 -22.18
N SER A 168 -13.22 4.69 -22.83
CA SER A 168 -12.90 4.35 -24.22
C SER A 168 -11.74 3.36 -24.39
N ILE A 169 -10.94 3.02 -23.37
CA ILE A 169 -9.82 2.07 -23.51
C ILE A 169 -9.74 1.15 -22.28
N GLU A 170 -10.81 0.47 -21.99
CA GLU A 170 -10.69 -0.78 -21.23
C GLU A 170 -10.06 -1.82 -22.17
N THR A 171 -8.73 -1.80 -22.24
CA THR A 171 -8.02 -2.73 -23.12
C THR A 171 -8.30 -4.13 -22.64
N VAL A 172 -8.42 -5.11 -23.56
CA VAL A 172 -8.51 -6.56 -23.27
C VAL A 172 -7.50 -6.97 -22.18
N ARG A 173 -6.36 -6.32 -22.16
CA ARG A 173 -5.30 -6.48 -21.15
C ARG A 173 -5.77 -6.18 -19.71
N ASN A 174 -6.53 -5.11 -19.51
CA ASN A 174 -7.04 -4.74 -18.18
C ASN A 174 -8.07 -5.75 -17.70
N LYS A 175 -8.97 -6.18 -18.59
CA LYS A 175 -9.97 -7.24 -18.27
C LYS A 175 -9.30 -8.55 -17.88
N ILE A 176 -8.23 -8.94 -18.58
CA ILE A 176 -7.46 -10.15 -18.24
C ILE A 176 -6.79 -9.98 -16.87
N PHE A 177 -6.21 -8.80 -16.60
CA PHE A 177 -5.57 -8.54 -15.30
C PHE A 177 -6.59 -8.54 -14.16
N ASP A 178 -7.74 -7.91 -14.33
CA ASP A 178 -8.81 -7.90 -13.32
C ASP A 178 -9.33 -9.32 -13.06
N GLY A 179 -9.57 -10.11 -14.12
CA GLY A 179 -9.91 -11.53 -14.00
C GLY A 179 -8.83 -12.36 -13.29
N PHE A 180 -7.54 -12.04 -13.49
CA PHE A 180 -6.45 -12.67 -12.75
C PHE A 180 -6.51 -12.35 -11.25
N ILE A 181 -6.79 -11.10 -10.89
CA ILE A 181 -6.91 -10.69 -9.49
C ILE A 181 -8.13 -11.33 -8.83
N ASP A 182 -9.26 -11.40 -9.52
CA ASP A 182 -10.46 -12.09 -9.01
C ASP A 182 -10.17 -13.57 -8.74
N LEU A 183 -9.46 -14.24 -9.65
CA LEU A 183 -9.02 -15.62 -9.43
C LEU A 183 -8.07 -15.75 -8.24
N LEU A 184 -7.18 -14.78 -8.01
CA LEU A 184 -6.28 -14.77 -6.85
C LEU A 184 -7.04 -14.66 -5.53
N HIS A 185 -8.05 -13.79 -5.44
CA HIS A 185 -8.86 -13.66 -4.23
C HIS A 185 -9.52 -14.99 -3.82
N HIS A 186 -9.91 -15.81 -4.79
CA HIS A 186 -10.61 -17.07 -4.53
C HIS A 186 -9.67 -18.27 -4.38
N ASN A 187 -8.46 -18.22 -4.94
CA ASN A 187 -7.62 -19.42 -5.08
C ASN A 187 -6.22 -19.30 -4.47
N SER A 188 -5.78 -18.13 -4.02
CA SER A 188 -4.37 -17.90 -3.58
C SER A 188 -3.97 -18.70 -2.33
N SER A 189 -4.92 -19.19 -1.55
CA SER A 189 -4.64 -20.07 -0.42
C SER A 189 -4.10 -21.45 -0.88
N THR A 190 -4.58 -21.95 -2.02
CA THR A 190 -4.27 -23.30 -2.49
C THR A 190 -3.45 -23.31 -3.77
N GLN A 191 -3.70 -22.37 -4.69
CA GLN A 191 -3.06 -22.31 -6.01
C GLN A 191 -1.94 -21.26 -6.06
N ARG A 192 -0.71 -21.70 -6.30
CA ARG A 192 0.48 -20.83 -6.29
C ARG A 192 1.27 -20.81 -7.60
N GLU A 193 0.82 -21.59 -8.60
CA GLU A 193 1.49 -21.65 -9.90
C GLU A 193 0.83 -20.73 -10.93
N VAL A 194 1.64 -20.03 -11.71
CA VAL A 194 1.18 -19.11 -12.75
C VAL A 194 0.31 -19.82 -13.79
N THR A 195 0.64 -21.07 -14.06
CA THR A 195 -0.06 -21.92 -15.04
C THR A 195 -1.55 -22.06 -14.72
N PHE A 196 -1.91 -22.29 -13.45
CA PHE A 196 -3.31 -22.39 -13.04
C PHE A 196 -4.13 -21.17 -13.46
N TYR A 197 -3.60 -19.97 -13.19
CA TYR A 197 -4.27 -18.70 -13.49
C TYR A 197 -4.31 -18.40 -14.98
N ALA A 198 -3.21 -18.69 -15.67
CA ALA A 198 -3.13 -18.50 -17.12
C ALA A 198 -4.11 -19.42 -17.87
N ASP A 199 -4.22 -20.69 -17.45
CA ASP A 199 -5.16 -21.66 -18.02
C ASP A 199 -6.61 -21.23 -17.78
N LYS A 200 -6.96 -20.75 -16.57
CA LYS A 200 -8.30 -20.23 -16.25
C LYS A 200 -8.66 -19.00 -17.07
N LEU A 201 -7.68 -18.21 -17.48
CA LEU A 201 -7.85 -17.03 -18.34
C LEU A 201 -7.69 -17.33 -19.83
N CYS A 202 -7.46 -18.61 -20.19
CA CYS A 202 -7.25 -19.06 -21.58
C CYS A 202 -6.09 -18.31 -22.28
N ILE A 203 -4.98 -18.04 -21.56
CA ILE A 203 -3.78 -17.35 -22.08
C ILE A 203 -2.48 -18.08 -21.69
N SER A 204 -1.37 -17.71 -22.33
CA SER A 204 -0.05 -18.27 -21.94
C SER A 204 0.49 -17.64 -20.66
N ASN A 205 1.31 -18.39 -19.89
CA ASN A 205 2.03 -17.92 -18.71
C ASN A 205 2.86 -16.67 -19.00
N LYS A 206 3.52 -16.63 -20.17
CA LYS A 206 4.31 -15.50 -20.61
C LYS A 206 3.43 -14.26 -20.80
N TYR A 207 2.31 -14.41 -21.47
CA TYR A 207 1.39 -13.31 -21.72
C TYR A 207 0.78 -12.75 -20.42
N LEU A 208 0.38 -13.62 -19.48
CA LEU A 208 -0.09 -13.19 -18.16
C LEU A 208 1.01 -12.40 -17.42
N THR A 209 2.25 -12.90 -17.44
CA THR A 209 3.39 -12.22 -16.80
C THR A 209 3.67 -10.86 -17.45
N ASP A 210 3.62 -10.78 -18.79
CA ASP A 210 3.80 -9.52 -19.53
C ASP A 210 2.69 -8.50 -19.21
N ILE A 211 1.44 -8.96 -19.06
CA ILE A 211 0.32 -8.13 -18.62
C ILE A 211 0.62 -7.57 -17.22
N CYS A 212 0.99 -8.43 -16.26
CA CYS A 212 1.30 -8.03 -14.89
C CYS A 212 2.44 -6.99 -14.85
N HIS A 213 3.52 -7.20 -15.61
CA HIS A 213 4.60 -6.21 -15.70
C HIS A 213 4.12 -4.88 -16.27
N LYS A 214 3.27 -4.89 -17.29
CA LYS A 214 2.76 -3.66 -17.91
C LYS A 214 1.75 -2.92 -17.02
N VAL A 215 0.96 -3.65 -16.24
CA VAL A 215 -0.10 -3.06 -15.40
C VAL A 215 0.43 -2.61 -14.04
N VAL A 216 1.22 -3.45 -13.37
CA VAL A 216 1.66 -3.20 -11.97
C VAL A 216 3.19 -3.25 -11.77
N GLY A 217 3.96 -3.48 -12.82
CA GLY A 217 5.42 -3.42 -12.78
C GLY A 217 6.10 -4.64 -12.14
N VAL A 218 5.36 -5.71 -11.83
CA VAL A 218 5.92 -6.94 -11.24
C VAL A 218 5.40 -8.18 -11.97
N SER A 219 6.08 -9.32 -11.81
CA SER A 219 5.67 -10.57 -12.45
C SER A 219 4.39 -11.16 -11.83
N ALA A 220 3.65 -11.97 -12.61
CA ALA A 220 2.49 -12.71 -12.12
C ALA A 220 2.84 -13.57 -10.90
N LYS A 221 3.98 -14.26 -10.91
CA LYS A 221 4.45 -15.08 -9.77
C LYS A 221 4.64 -14.25 -8.51
N LYS A 222 5.19 -13.03 -8.61
CA LYS A 222 5.37 -12.14 -7.45
C LYS A 222 4.03 -11.71 -6.86
N ILE A 223 3.01 -11.48 -7.70
CA ILE A 223 1.68 -11.13 -7.23
C ILE A 223 1.05 -12.33 -6.50
N ILE A 224 1.10 -13.53 -7.10
CA ILE A 224 0.60 -14.77 -6.49
C ILE A 224 1.26 -15.01 -5.13
N ASP A 225 2.59 -14.92 -5.07
CA ASP A 225 3.35 -15.11 -3.85
C ASP A 225 2.96 -14.10 -2.77
N ASN A 226 2.75 -12.84 -3.12
CA ASN A 226 2.30 -11.80 -2.18
C ASN A 226 0.91 -12.11 -1.59
N PHE A 227 -0.04 -12.56 -2.42
CA PHE A 227 -1.38 -12.96 -1.96
C PHE A 227 -1.32 -14.17 -1.03
N ALA A 228 -0.55 -15.20 -1.37
CA ALA A 228 -0.37 -16.38 -0.51
C ALA A 228 0.26 -16.02 0.83
N ILE A 229 1.29 -15.18 0.83
CA ILE A 229 1.94 -14.69 2.07
C ILE A 229 0.95 -13.91 2.94
N LEU A 230 0.09 -13.09 2.34
CA LEU A 230 -0.93 -12.37 3.08
C LEU A 230 -1.88 -13.32 3.81
N GLN A 231 -2.37 -14.34 3.13
CA GLN A 231 -3.23 -15.37 3.75
C GLN A 231 -2.52 -16.08 4.90
N ILE A 232 -1.25 -16.46 4.71
CA ILE A 232 -0.44 -17.05 5.78
C ILE A 232 -0.33 -16.10 6.97
N LYS A 233 -0.08 -14.80 6.74
CA LYS A 233 0.01 -13.80 7.81
C LYS A 233 -1.30 -13.68 8.59
N ILE A 234 -2.45 -13.66 7.90
CA ILE A 234 -3.77 -13.65 8.54
C ILE A 234 -3.91 -14.86 9.48
N LEU A 235 -3.55 -16.05 9.02
CA LEU A 235 -3.62 -17.27 9.83
C LEU A 235 -2.62 -17.25 11.00
N LEU A 236 -1.44 -16.65 10.82
CA LEU A 236 -0.43 -16.51 11.87
C LEU A 236 -0.87 -15.60 13.03
N HIS A 237 -1.83 -14.69 12.80
CA HIS A 237 -2.41 -13.86 13.86
C HIS A 237 -3.32 -14.66 14.80
N ASN A 238 -3.78 -15.84 14.40
CA ASN A 238 -4.54 -16.72 15.28
C ASN A 238 -3.60 -17.61 16.12
N PRO A 239 -3.49 -17.39 17.46
CA PRO A 239 -2.59 -18.16 18.31
C PRO A 239 -3.01 -19.63 18.49
N GLN A 240 -4.26 -19.96 18.18
CA GLN A 240 -4.79 -21.34 18.31
C GLN A 240 -4.33 -22.25 17.17
N LEU A 241 -3.95 -21.68 16.01
CA LEU A 241 -3.50 -22.47 14.88
C LEU A 241 -2.01 -22.84 15.02
N THR A 242 -1.71 -24.12 14.90
CA THR A 242 -0.32 -24.58 14.81
C THR A 242 0.27 -24.29 13.40
N MET A 243 1.59 -24.39 13.25
CA MET A 243 2.22 -24.26 11.92
C MET A 243 1.77 -25.38 10.96
N GLN A 244 1.43 -26.54 11.51
CA GLN A 244 0.90 -27.67 10.75
C GLN A 244 -0.51 -27.40 10.27
N ASP A 245 -1.38 -26.82 11.11
CA ASP A 245 -2.73 -26.42 10.73
C ASP A 245 -2.71 -25.40 9.59
N ILE A 246 -1.82 -24.41 9.70
CA ILE A 246 -1.65 -23.40 8.65
C ILE A 246 -1.13 -24.05 7.34
N ALA A 247 -0.16 -24.95 7.44
CA ALA A 247 0.33 -25.67 6.27
C ALA A 247 -0.80 -26.47 5.60
N HIS A 248 -1.63 -27.14 6.39
CA HIS A 248 -2.78 -27.90 5.90
C HIS A 248 -3.84 -26.99 5.25
N GLN A 249 -4.24 -25.88 5.92
CA GLN A 249 -5.23 -24.94 5.38
C GLN A 249 -4.77 -24.25 4.10
N MET A 250 -3.46 -24.04 3.98
CA MET A 250 -2.84 -23.44 2.80
C MET A 250 -2.40 -24.50 1.76
N GLU A 251 -2.77 -25.78 1.93
CA GLU A 251 -2.37 -26.89 1.05
C GLU A 251 -0.85 -26.93 0.75
N PHE A 252 -0.03 -26.74 1.77
CA PHE A 252 1.39 -27.05 1.69
C PHE A 252 1.64 -28.51 2.05
N PRO A 253 2.65 -29.18 1.44
CA PRO A 253 2.97 -30.58 1.75
C PRO A 253 3.23 -30.82 3.25
N ASP A 254 3.89 -29.85 3.90
CA ASP A 254 4.22 -29.87 5.32
C ASP A 254 4.57 -28.48 5.86
N GLN A 255 4.69 -28.38 7.20
CA GLN A 255 5.07 -27.14 7.88
C GLN A 255 6.50 -26.66 7.52
N SER A 256 7.41 -27.56 7.15
CA SER A 256 8.77 -27.21 6.77
C SER A 256 8.80 -26.52 5.40
N TYR A 257 7.96 -27.00 4.48
CA TYR A 257 7.78 -26.36 3.18
C TYR A 257 7.15 -24.97 3.31
N LEU A 258 6.10 -24.84 4.12
CA LEU A 258 5.50 -23.55 4.48
C LEU A 258 6.57 -22.60 5.05
N GLY A 259 7.40 -23.09 5.99
CA GLY A 259 8.47 -22.31 6.61
C GLY A 259 9.50 -21.79 5.60
N ARG A 260 9.96 -22.65 4.68
CA ARG A 260 10.90 -22.26 3.60
C ARG A 260 10.25 -21.25 2.64
N TYR A 261 9.01 -21.50 2.23
CA TYR A 261 8.27 -20.63 1.32
C TYR A 261 8.10 -19.22 1.92
N PHE A 262 7.62 -19.14 3.15
CA PHE A 262 7.41 -17.88 3.86
C PHE A 262 8.74 -17.13 4.06
N LYS A 263 9.77 -17.82 4.57
CA LYS A 263 11.09 -17.21 4.81
C LYS A 263 11.75 -16.69 3.53
N ARG A 264 11.59 -17.40 2.41
CA ARG A 264 12.13 -16.96 1.11
C ARG A 264 11.58 -15.60 0.67
N ILE A 265 10.32 -15.30 0.99
CA ILE A 265 9.61 -14.11 0.50
C ILE A 265 9.67 -12.97 1.53
N GLU A 266 9.52 -13.29 2.82
CA GLU A 266 9.48 -12.32 3.94
C GLU A 266 10.81 -12.09 4.64
N GLY A 267 11.79 -12.95 4.41
CA GLY A 267 13.12 -12.87 5.04
C GLY A 267 13.20 -13.48 6.44
N ILE A 268 12.08 -13.66 7.13
CA ILE A 268 11.99 -14.23 8.49
C ILE A 268 11.12 -15.49 8.50
N SER A 269 11.26 -16.32 9.55
CA SER A 269 10.42 -17.52 9.67
C SER A 269 8.97 -17.18 10.09
N PRO A 270 7.97 -18.04 9.78
CA PRO A 270 6.60 -17.85 10.25
C PRO A 270 6.52 -17.76 11.78
N SER A 271 7.31 -18.57 12.49
CA SER A 271 7.35 -18.55 13.96
C SER A 271 7.94 -17.25 14.51
N SER A 272 8.97 -16.69 13.86
CA SER A 272 9.51 -15.38 14.22
C SER A 272 8.52 -14.27 13.95
N PHE A 273 7.81 -14.32 12.81
CA PHE A 273 6.74 -13.38 12.49
C PHE A 273 5.62 -13.42 13.55
N ARG A 274 5.14 -14.62 13.92
CA ARG A 274 4.11 -14.78 14.96
C ARG A 274 4.55 -14.19 16.31
N LYS A 275 5.81 -14.41 16.71
CA LYS A 275 6.34 -13.84 17.96
C LYS A 275 6.33 -12.30 17.94
N GLN A 276 6.69 -11.69 16.81
CA GLN A 276 6.62 -10.24 16.65
C GLN A 276 5.18 -9.73 16.82
N VAL A 277 4.22 -10.38 16.15
CA VAL A 277 2.79 -10.03 16.24
C VAL A 277 2.26 -10.16 17.68
N ILE A 278 2.59 -11.25 18.38
CA ILE A 278 2.15 -11.47 19.77
C ILE A 278 2.78 -10.41 20.71
N ASN A 279 4.05 -10.09 20.54
CA ASN A 279 4.70 -9.05 21.33
C ASN A 279 4.11 -7.65 21.07
N GLU A 280 3.65 -7.38 19.84
CA GLU A 280 2.96 -6.14 19.49
C GLU A 280 1.51 -6.08 20.04
N MET A 281 0.90 -7.22 20.37
CA MET A 281 -0.44 -7.31 20.97
C MET A 281 -0.43 -7.35 22.51
N GLY A 282 0.70 -7.69 23.13
CA GLY A 282 0.83 -7.88 24.57
C GLY A 282 1.61 -6.77 25.30
N GLY A 283 2.07 -5.76 24.61
CA GLY A 283 2.71 -4.55 25.15
C GLY A 283 1.80 -3.34 24.96
#